data_5abdbfbad01e7bed39308f842dc9de44
#
_entry.id   5abdbfbad01e7bed39308f842dc9de44
#
_cell.length_a   1.000
_cell.length_b   1.000
_cell.length_c   1.000
_cell.angle_alpha   90.00
_cell.angle_beta   90.00
_cell.angle_gamma   90.00
#
_symmetry.space_group_name_H-M   'P 1'
#
loop_
_entity.id
_entity.type
_entity.pdbx_description
1 polymer ?
#
loop_
_entity_poly.entity_id
_entity_poly.type
_entity_poly.pdbx_seq_one_letter_code
_entity_poly.pdbx_strand_id
1 'polypeptide(L)'
;KIHKRYYTDFSQPVTMEPGADLMLLHPDGKEELLAEGGDGSLTDPVLSFDAQWVYFVRLYNLKNASPWTPPRQGSDIFKIHLKTRKLVRLTNQQFTPNLGAAPWSSDFRKSEPGKSYLEYGVFNMGPHPLPGGRIVFTSNRDAVRPSKAYPAIALQLYTMEDRDTDIGEKETPTNLEKIGYHNLAGALHPVILKDGRLMY
;
A
#
# COMPACT_ATOMS: atom_id res chain seq x y z
N LYS A 1 6.50 17.87 -4.68
CA LYS A 1 7.34 17.95 -3.47
C LYS A 1 8.32 16.78 -3.48
N ILE A 2 9.61 17.03 -3.35
CA ILE A 2 10.63 15.99 -3.32
C ILE A 2 10.81 15.54 -1.88
N HIS A 3 10.65 14.24 -1.61
CA HIS A 3 10.91 13.69 -0.30
C HIS A 3 12.41 13.77 0.03
N LYS A 4 12.74 14.22 1.21
CA LYS A 4 14.14 14.38 1.66
C LYS A 4 14.82 13.04 1.94
N ARG A 5 14.08 11.96 2.07
CA ARG A 5 14.60 10.61 2.31
C ARG A 5 13.93 9.60 1.40
N TYR A 6 14.72 8.82 0.70
CA TYR A 6 14.30 7.83 -0.30
C TYR A 6 13.89 6.48 0.31
N TYR A 7 13.80 6.38 1.61
CA TYR A 7 13.43 5.13 2.25
C TYR A 7 11.91 5.04 2.40
N THR A 8 11.32 4.25 1.55
CA THR A 8 9.99 3.68 1.74
C THR A 8 10.08 2.41 2.59
N ASP A 9 10.93 2.39 3.59
CA ASP A 9 10.85 1.39 4.62
C ASP A 9 9.53 1.62 5.35
N PHE A 10 8.63 0.65 5.26
CA PHE A 10 7.37 0.73 5.95
C PHE A 10 7.56 0.90 7.47
N SER A 11 8.67 0.44 8.03
CA SER A 11 9.03 0.69 9.43
C SER A 11 9.27 2.18 9.73
N GLN A 12 9.43 2.98 8.68
CA GLN A 12 9.62 4.42 8.76
C GLN A 12 8.85 5.21 7.68
N PRO A 13 7.54 4.99 7.48
CA PRO A 13 6.75 5.77 6.51
C PRO A 13 6.72 7.25 6.87
N VAL A 14 7.04 7.56 8.06
CA VAL A 14 7.18 8.86 8.72
C VAL A 14 8.29 9.75 8.18
N THR A 15 9.16 9.23 7.33
CA THR A 15 10.14 10.05 6.62
C THR A 15 9.53 10.79 5.43
N MET A 16 8.27 10.47 5.09
CA MET A 16 7.51 11.19 4.08
C MET A 16 6.92 12.47 4.66
N GLU A 17 7.15 13.57 3.99
CA GLU A 17 6.51 14.84 4.33
C GLU A 17 5.06 14.83 3.81
N PRO A 18 4.10 15.43 4.54
CA PRO A 18 2.74 15.60 4.03
C PRO A 18 2.71 16.49 2.78
N GLY A 19 1.67 16.33 1.96
CA GLY A 19 1.42 17.15 0.79
C GLY A 19 2.18 16.77 -0.49
N ALA A 20 2.63 15.52 -0.61
CA ALA A 20 3.10 15.04 -1.91
C ALA A 20 1.90 14.64 -2.78
N ASP A 21 1.76 15.30 -3.91
CA ASP A 21 0.67 15.15 -4.86
C ASP A 21 1.04 14.20 -6.00
N LEU A 22 0.02 13.66 -6.67
CA LEU A 22 0.18 12.91 -7.90
C LEU A 22 0.03 13.86 -9.09
N MET A 23 1.10 14.00 -9.86
CA MET A 23 1.16 14.90 -11.00
C MET A 23 1.33 14.13 -12.31
N LEU A 24 0.75 14.63 -13.38
CA LEU A 24 1.00 14.18 -14.74
C LEU A 24 1.84 15.23 -15.48
N LEU A 25 3.00 14.82 -15.96
CA LEU A 25 3.85 15.65 -16.82
C LEU A 25 3.53 15.33 -18.29
N HIS A 26 3.03 16.32 -19.02
CA HIS A 26 2.74 16.20 -20.44
C HIS A 26 4.02 16.35 -21.29
N PRO A 27 4.04 15.85 -22.54
CA PRO A 27 5.20 15.98 -23.42
C PRO A 27 5.59 17.42 -23.74
N ASP A 28 4.67 18.37 -23.64
CA ASP A 28 4.92 19.80 -23.82
C ASP A 28 5.49 20.48 -22.57
N GLY A 29 5.72 19.72 -21.50
CA GLY A 29 6.25 20.20 -20.23
C GLY A 29 5.17 20.76 -19.27
N LYS A 30 3.91 20.73 -19.66
CA LYS A 30 2.81 21.13 -18.79
C LYS A 30 2.61 20.09 -17.69
N GLU A 31 2.47 20.58 -16.46
CA GLU A 31 2.13 19.77 -15.30
C GLU A 31 0.61 19.84 -15.04
N GLU A 32 0.02 18.69 -14.74
CA GLU A 32 -1.39 18.56 -14.39
C GLU A 32 -1.52 17.81 -13.05
N LEU A 33 -2.29 18.39 -12.12
CA LEU A 33 -2.61 17.74 -10.86
C LEU A 33 -3.65 16.64 -11.09
N LEU A 34 -3.31 15.40 -10.75
CA LEU A 34 -4.24 14.26 -10.80
C LEU A 34 -4.93 14.01 -9.47
N ALA A 35 -4.19 14.10 -8.36
CA ALA A 35 -4.74 13.93 -7.01
C ALA A 35 -3.88 14.65 -5.97
N GLU A 36 -4.52 15.14 -4.92
CA GLU A 36 -3.86 15.87 -3.84
C GLU A 36 -3.51 14.95 -2.67
N GLY A 37 -2.31 15.10 -2.11
CA GLY A 37 -1.85 14.40 -0.90
C GLY A 37 -2.45 14.98 0.38
N GLY A 38 -2.66 16.28 0.42
CA GLY A 38 -3.24 16.98 1.57
C GLY A 38 -2.41 16.80 2.85
N ASP A 39 -3.04 16.37 3.93
CA ASP A 39 -2.39 16.05 5.22
C ASP A 39 -1.61 14.73 5.19
N GLY A 40 -1.79 13.93 4.14
CA GLY A 40 -1.05 12.72 3.85
C GLY A 40 -0.04 12.91 2.72
N SER A 41 0.25 11.83 2.00
CA SER A 41 1.10 11.85 0.80
C SER A 41 0.65 10.79 -0.19
N LEU A 42 0.84 11.05 -1.47
CA LEU A 42 0.66 10.08 -2.53
C LEU A 42 2.04 9.56 -2.97
N THR A 43 2.14 8.24 -3.15
CA THR A 43 3.40 7.56 -3.48
C THR A 43 3.16 6.35 -4.38
N ASP A 44 4.22 5.72 -4.81
CA ASP A 44 4.25 4.48 -5.58
C ASP A 44 3.35 4.49 -6.85
N PRO A 45 3.44 5.55 -7.70
CA PRO A 45 2.65 5.57 -8.90
C PRO A 45 3.14 4.52 -9.91
N VAL A 46 2.20 3.75 -10.47
CA VAL A 46 2.48 2.78 -11.53
C VAL A 46 1.34 2.77 -12.54
N LEU A 47 1.68 2.67 -13.83
CA LEU A 47 0.70 2.59 -14.90
C LEU A 47 0.14 1.17 -15.06
N SER A 48 -1.14 1.08 -15.45
CA SER A 48 -1.70 -0.15 -16.01
C SER A 48 -1.00 -0.53 -17.32
N PHE A 49 -1.11 -1.80 -17.74
CA PHE A 49 -0.47 -2.26 -18.98
C PHE A 49 -0.96 -1.53 -20.23
N ASP A 50 -2.22 -1.07 -20.23
CA ASP A 50 -2.82 -0.29 -21.31
C ASP A 50 -2.58 1.22 -21.18
N ALA A 51 -1.84 1.64 -20.14
CA ALA A 51 -1.55 3.03 -19.80
C ALA A 51 -2.80 3.92 -19.64
N GLN A 52 -3.96 3.35 -19.30
CA GLN A 52 -5.17 4.13 -19.05
C GLN A 52 -5.38 4.49 -17.58
N TRP A 53 -4.82 3.70 -16.68
CA TRP A 53 -4.93 3.90 -15.24
C TRP A 53 -3.55 4.14 -14.60
N VAL A 54 -3.53 4.94 -13.55
CA VAL A 54 -2.40 5.06 -12.62
C VAL A 54 -2.85 4.51 -11.28
N TYR A 55 -2.20 3.45 -10.81
CA TYR A 55 -2.31 2.98 -9.44
C TYR A 55 -1.36 3.79 -8.57
N PHE A 56 -1.75 4.07 -7.35
CA PHE A 56 -0.92 4.78 -6.39
C PHE A 56 -1.35 4.47 -4.96
N VAL A 57 -0.50 4.83 -4.02
CA VAL A 57 -0.75 4.69 -2.59
C VAL A 57 -1.10 6.05 -2.00
N ARG A 58 -2.11 6.08 -1.15
CA ARG A 58 -2.43 7.23 -0.30
C ARG A 58 -2.10 6.90 1.14
N LEU A 59 -1.10 7.56 1.69
CA LEU A 59 -0.81 7.62 3.12
C LEU A 59 -1.69 8.68 3.77
N TYR A 60 -2.32 8.34 4.90
CA TYR A 60 -3.19 9.26 5.62
C TYR A 60 -2.45 9.95 6.76
N ASN A 61 -2.73 11.23 6.96
CA ASN A 61 -2.36 12.03 8.11
C ASN A 61 -0.91 11.86 8.62
N LEU A 62 0.02 12.42 7.89
CA LEU A 62 1.45 12.40 8.23
C LEU A 62 1.91 13.57 9.11
N LYS A 63 1.02 14.50 9.49
CA LYS A 63 1.40 15.75 10.17
C LYS A 63 2.19 15.54 11.47
N ASN A 64 1.85 14.52 12.24
CA ASN A 64 2.45 14.25 13.55
C ASN A 64 3.26 12.94 13.55
N ALA A 65 3.59 12.43 12.37
CA ALA A 65 4.36 11.22 12.27
C ALA A 65 5.84 11.49 12.56
N SER A 66 6.49 10.59 13.24
CA SER A 66 7.92 10.63 13.54
C SER A 66 8.54 9.24 13.34
N PRO A 67 9.86 9.12 13.24
CA PRO A 67 10.51 7.81 13.12
C PRO A 67 10.16 6.81 14.22
N TRP A 68 9.68 7.30 15.35
CA TRP A 68 9.33 6.49 16.52
C TRP A 68 7.83 6.38 16.76
N THR A 69 7.03 7.11 16.00
CA THR A 69 5.58 7.16 16.15
C THR A 69 4.94 7.03 14.76
N PRO A 70 4.78 5.81 14.24
CA PRO A 70 4.13 5.58 12.96
C PRO A 70 2.72 6.20 12.90
N PRO A 71 2.26 6.63 11.73
CA PRO A 71 0.91 7.16 11.58
C PRO A 71 -0.12 6.12 12.06
N ARG A 72 -1.08 6.56 12.86
CA ARG A 72 -2.16 5.67 13.31
C ARG A 72 -3.10 5.28 12.17
N GLN A 73 -3.18 6.13 11.16
CA GLN A 73 -3.85 5.83 9.89
C GLN A 73 -2.80 5.29 8.92
N GLY A 74 -3.05 4.13 8.36
CA GLY A 74 -2.14 3.48 7.42
C GLY A 74 -2.21 4.06 6.02
N SER A 75 -2.24 3.17 5.03
CA SER A 75 -2.36 3.56 3.63
C SER A 75 -3.30 2.65 2.87
N ASP A 76 -3.86 3.21 1.81
CA ASP A 76 -4.68 2.48 0.85
C ASP A 76 -4.19 2.65 -0.57
N ILE A 77 -4.50 1.66 -1.37
CA ILE A 77 -4.26 1.65 -2.81
C ILE A 77 -5.46 2.26 -3.50
N PHE A 78 -5.17 3.18 -4.41
CA PHE A 78 -6.13 3.81 -5.31
C PHE A 78 -5.68 3.63 -6.75
N LYS A 79 -6.61 3.82 -7.67
CA LYS A 79 -6.30 4.05 -9.09
C LYS A 79 -7.09 5.23 -9.63
N ILE A 80 -6.51 5.95 -10.58
CA ILE A 80 -7.15 7.05 -11.30
C ILE A 80 -7.06 6.81 -12.80
N HIS A 81 -8.18 6.97 -13.49
CA HIS A 81 -8.22 6.86 -14.96
C HIS A 81 -7.73 8.15 -15.60
N LEU A 82 -6.70 8.09 -16.44
CA LEU A 82 -6.05 9.27 -17.00
C LEU A 82 -6.94 10.15 -17.85
N LYS A 83 -7.91 9.58 -18.58
CA LYS A 83 -8.82 10.35 -19.44
C LYS A 83 -10.04 10.88 -18.70
N THR A 84 -10.70 10.02 -17.91
CA THR A 84 -11.99 10.38 -17.27
C THR A 84 -11.83 10.99 -15.90
N ARG A 85 -10.65 10.90 -15.31
CA ARG A 85 -10.33 11.30 -13.93
C ARG A 85 -11.14 10.53 -12.87
N LYS A 86 -11.74 9.40 -13.28
CA LYS A 86 -12.42 8.51 -12.34
C LYS A 86 -11.40 7.98 -11.33
N LEU A 87 -11.63 8.29 -10.06
CA LEU A 87 -10.84 7.80 -8.94
C LEU A 87 -11.53 6.57 -8.34
N VAL A 88 -10.76 5.53 -8.03
CA VAL A 88 -11.27 4.29 -7.43
C VAL A 88 -10.36 3.90 -6.24
N ARG A 89 -10.97 3.68 -5.09
CA ARG A 89 -10.29 3.10 -3.92
C ARG A 89 -10.34 1.58 -4.00
N LEU A 90 -9.19 0.93 -3.88
CA LEU A 90 -9.06 -0.53 -4.06
C LEU A 90 -8.90 -1.30 -2.76
N THR A 91 -8.40 -0.67 -1.70
CA THR A 91 -8.26 -1.28 -0.38
C THR A 91 -8.91 -0.41 0.70
N ASN A 92 -9.27 -1.04 1.81
CA ASN A 92 -9.76 -0.35 3.00
C ASN A 92 -8.93 -0.77 4.21
N GLN A 93 -7.95 0.04 4.57
CA GLN A 93 -7.03 -0.27 5.67
C GLN A 93 -7.72 -0.38 7.03
N GLN A 94 -8.85 0.31 7.23
CA GLN A 94 -9.61 0.26 8.47
C GLN A 94 -10.41 -1.04 8.61
N PHE A 95 -10.74 -1.69 7.49
CA PHE A 95 -11.44 -2.96 7.46
C PHE A 95 -10.57 -4.04 6.81
N THR A 96 -9.50 -4.41 7.49
CA THR A 96 -8.49 -5.35 6.96
C THR A 96 -8.44 -6.59 7.82
N PRO A 97 -8.92 -7.74 7.32
CA PRO A 97 -8.78 -9.01 8.03
C PRO A 97 -7.33 -9.47 7.97
N ASN A 98 -6.93 -10.18 9.00
CA ASN A 98 -5.70 -10.96 9.00
C ASN A 98 -5.90 -12.23 8.16
N LEU A 99 -4.98 -12.52 7.28
CA LEU A 99 -5.04 -13.67 6.38
C LEU A 99 -4.23 -14.88 6.87
N GLY A 100 -4.10 -15.03 8.17
CA GLY A 100 -3.55 -16.25 8.76
C GLY A 100 -2.10 -16.19 9.16
N ALA A 101 -1.59 -15.03 9.53
CA ALA A 101 -0.33 -14.98 10.25
C ALA A 101 -0.45 -15.76 11.56
N ALA A 102 0.45 -16.67 11.80
CA ALA A 102 0.60 -17.20 13.12
C ALA A 102 0.97 -16.07 14.07
N PRO A 103 0.31 -15.92 15.21
CA PRO A 103 0.71 -14.97 16.22
C PRO A 103 2.14 -15.29 16.64
N TRP A 104 3.02 -14.31 16.50
CA TRP A 104 4.42 -14.46 16.93
C TRP A 104 4.57 -14.34 18.45
N SER A 105 3.53 -13.87 19.15
CA SER A 105 3.41 -13.89 20.60
C SER A 105 2.02 -14.35 21.02
N SER A 106 1.92 -14.95 22.20
CA SER A 106 0.65 -15.38 22.81
C SER A 106 -0.30 -14.21 23.06
N ASP A 107 0.21 -12.99 23.11
CA ASP A 107 -0.56 -11.76 23.35
C ASP A 107 -1.22 -11.23 22.07
N PHE A 108 -0.87 -11.82 20.92
CA PHE A 108 -1.45 -11.44 19.66
C PHE A 108 -2.87 -11.98 19.55
N ARG A 109 -3.82 -11.07 19.57
CA ARG A 109 -5.23 -11.44 19.41
C ARG A 109 -5.47 -12.01 18.02
N LYS A 110 -6.34 -13.01 17.91
CA LYS A 110 -6.84 -13.45 16.62
C LYS A 110 -7.52 -12.27 15.96
N SER A 111 -7.19 -12.03 14.70
CA SER A 111 -7.87 -10.98 13.97
C SER A 111 -9.31 -11.35 13.73
N GLU A 112 -10.19 -10.40 13.92
CA GLU A 112 -11.59 -10.51 13.55
C GLU A 112 -11.78 -9.77 12.22
N PRO A 113 -12.69 -10.24 11.35
CA PRO A 113 -13.01 -9.50 10.13
C PRO A 113 -13.34 -8.03 10.44
N GLY A 114 -12.70 -7.12 9.75
CA GLY A 114 -12.90 -5.70 9.94
C GLY A 114 -12.18 -5.06 11.11
N LYS A 115 -11.27 -5.76 11.77
CA LYS A 115 -10.44 -5.18 12.82
C LYS A 115 -8.96 -5.33 12.51
N SER A 116 -8.22 -4.26 12.72
CA SER A 116 -6.76 -4.27 12.78
C SER A 116 -6.32 -4.23 14.23
N TYR A 117 -5.40 -5.12 14.61
CA TYR A 117 -4.80 -5.18 15.96
C TYR A 117 -3.44 -4.51 16.04
N LEU A 118 -3.07 -3.77 15.00
CA LEU A 118 -1.87 -2.97 15.02
C LEU A 118 -2.14 -1.68 15.82
N GLU A 119 -1.18 -1.27 16.63
CA GLU A 119 -1.24 0.01 17.34
C GLU A 119 -1.20 1.21 16.39
N TYR A 120 -0.77 0.97 15.16
CA TYR A 120 -0.73 1.90 14.04
C TYR A 120 -1.49 1.31 12.84
N GLY A 121 -1.69 2.10 11.80
CA GLY A 121 -2.49 1.69 10.66
C GLY A 121 -1.94 0.50 9.88
N VAL A 122 -2.83 -0.15 9.11
CA VAL A 122 -2.41 -1.10 8.10
C VAL A 122 -1.90 -0.32 6.89
N PHE A 123 -0.71 -0.68 6.42
CA PHE A 123 -0.10 -0.10 5.23
C PHE A 123 -0.27 -1.07 4.07
N ASN A 124 -0.94 -0.62 3.00
CA ASN A 124 -1.01 -1.28 1.71
C ASN A 124 -0.20 -0.44 0.74
N MET A 125 0.90 -1.00 0.21
CA MET A 125 1.93 -0.23 -0.51
C MET A 125 2.41 -0.95 -1.76
N GLY A 126 3.09 -0.21 -2.65
CA GLY A 126 3.74 -0.76 -3.82
C GLY A 126 2.81 -1.54 -4.76
N PRO A 127 1.65 -1.01 -5.16
CA PRO A 127 0.77 -1.73 -6.07
C PRO A 127 1.44 -1.91 -7.43
N HIS A 128 1.29 -3.10 -8.01
CA HIS A 128 1.71 -3.34 -9.38
C HIS A 128 0.67 -4.20 -10.11
N PRO A 129 0.22 -3.82 -11.32
CA PRO A 129 -0.73 -4.62 -12.07
C PRO A 129 -0.11 -5.96 -12.47
N LEU A 130 -0.94 -7.01 -12.45
CA LEU A 130 -0.62 -8.33 -12.95
C LEU A 130 -1.50 -8.66 -14.16
N PRO A 131 -1.05 -9.55 -15.05
CA PRO A 131 -1.93 -10.10 -16.08
C PRO A 131 -3.18 -10.74 -15.48
N GLY A 132 -4.30 -10.68 -16.22
CA GLY A 132 -5.56 -11.29 -15.79
C GLY A 132 -6.38 -10.44 -14.80
N GLY A 133 -6.18 -9.12 -14.78
CA GLY A 133 -7.00 -8.22 -13.96
C GLY A 133 -6.74 -8.36 -12.46
N ARG A 134 -5.52 -8.60 -12.09
CA ARG A 134 -5.08 -8.68 -10.68
C ARG A 134 -4.05 -7.61 -10.37
N ILE A 135 -3.83 -7.39 -9.08
CA ILE A 135 -2.82 -6.47 -8.54
C ILE A 135 -2.00 -7.23 -7.51
N VAL A 136 -0.67 -7.08 -7.55
CA VAL A 136 0.22 -7.48 -6.46
C VAL A 136 0.58 -6.23 -5.65
N PHE A 137 0.71 -6.39 -4.35
CA PHE A 137 1.07 -5.31 -3.43
C PHE A 137 1.68 -5.87 -2.14
N THR A 138 2.16 -4.99 -1.28
CA THR A 138 2.68 -5.37 0.03
C THR A 138 1.80 -4.83 1.15
N SER A 139 1.71 -5.58 2.26
CA SER A 139 0.93 -5.18 3.42
C SER A 139 1.50 -5.74 4.72
N ASN A 140 1.34 -5.00 5.81
CA ASN A 140 1.68 -5.42 7.17
C ASN A 140 0.47 -5.99 7.93
N ARG A 141 -0.64 -6.26 7.24
CA ARG A 141 -1.93 -6.65 7.85
C ARG A 141 -1.87 -7.89 8.76
N ASP A 142 -0.94 -8.80 8.49
CA ASP A 142 -0.78 -10.02 9.28
C ASP A 142 0.12 -9.84 10.50
N ALA A 143 0.67 -8.67 10.71
CA ALA A 143 1.53 -8.35 11.84
C ALA A 143 2.73 -9.31 12.01
N VAL A 144 3.26 -9.82 10.90
CA VAL A 144 4.40 -10.75 10.91
C VAL A 144 5.66 -10.03 11.38
N ARG A 145 6.29 -10.54 12.42
CA ARG A 145 7.63 -10.09 12.82
C ARG A 145 8.71 -10.96 12.18
N PRO A 146 9.65 -10.36 11.47
CA PRO A 146 10.62 -11.12 10.69
C PRO A 146 11.66 -11.82 11.53
N SER A 147 12.17 -11.19 12.57
CA SER A 147 13.17 -11.78 13.45
C SER A 147 13.25 -11.05 14.80
N LYS A 148 13.93 -11.67 15.76
CA LYS A 148 14.14 -11.10 17.08
C LYS A 148 14.94 -9.77 17.06
N ALA A 149 15.77 -9.59 16.05
CA ALA A 149 16.58 -8.39 15.89
C ALA A 149 15.85 -7.24 15.17
N TYR A 150 14.72 -7.52 14.55
CA TYR A 150 13.94 -6.55 13.80
C TYR A 150 12.63 -6.22 14.55
N PRO A 151 12.52 -5.06 15.16
CA PRO A 151 11.33 -4.71 15.93
C PRO A 151 10.11 -4.39 15.07
N ALA A 152 10.33 -4.08 13.78
CA ALA A 152 9.26 -3.70 12.86
C ALA A 152 8.47 -4.91 12.34
N ILE A 153 7.19 -4.69 12.07
CA ILE A 153 6.33 -5.67 11.41
C ILE A 153 6.65 -5.69 9.92
N ALA A 154 6.93 -6.88 9.39
CA ALA A 154 7.32 -7.03 8.00
C ALA A 154 6.13 -6.92 7.05
N LEU A 155 6.33 -6.22 5.95
CA LEU A 155 5.46 -6.26 4.79
C LEU A 155 5.55 -7.63 4.13
N GLN A 156 4.39 -8.16 3.77
CA GLN A 156 4.26 -9.42 3.04
C GLN A 156 3.57 -9.18 1.70
N LEU A 157 3.79 -10.08 0.75
CA LEU A 157 3.18 -9.99 -0.57
C LEU A 157 1.76 -10.53 -0.57
N TYR A 158 0.88 -9.78 -1.20
CA TYR A 158 -0.53 -10.11 -1.43
C TYR A 158 -0.90 -9.89 -2.88
N THR A 159 -1.91 -10.61 -3.34
CA THR A 159 -2.62 -10.31 -4.58
C THR A 159 -4.10 -10.11 -4.32
N MET A 160 -4.75 -9.33 -5.17
CA MET A 160 -6.19 -9.12 -5.18
C MET A 160 -6.70 -8.93 -6.60
N GLU A 161 -7.99 -9.01 -6.82
CA GLU A 161 -8.59 -8.59 -8.09
C GLU A 161 -8.54 -7.06 -8.24
N ASP A 162 -8.29 -6.63 -9.46
CA ASP A 162 -8.50 -5.24 -9.85
C ASP A 162 -10.00 -4.99 -10.07
N ARG A 163 -10.50 -3.85 -9.62
CA ARG A 163 -11.91 -3.50 -9.69
C ARG A 163 -12.11 -2.08 -10.20
N ASP A 164 -13.23 -1.83 -10.84
CA ASP A 164 -13.56 -0.51 -11.39
C ASP A 164 -14.54 0.30 -10.53
N THR A 165 -14.80 -0.17 -9.31
CA THR A 165 -15.67 0.50 -8.33
C THR A 165 -14.95 0.62 -7.01
N ASP A 166 -15.30 1.63 -6.22
CA ASP A 166 -14.77 1.81 -4.88
C ASP A 166 -15.04 0.59 -4.00
N ILE A 167 -14.07 0.26 -3.17
CA ILE A 167 -14.29 -0.69 -2.08
C ILE A 167 -15.20 -0.06 -1.02
N GLY A 168 -16.16 -0.83 -0.54
CA GLY A 168 -17.07 -0.41 0.52
C GLY A 168 -16.37 -0.24 1.88
N GLU A 169 -16.98 0.51 2.78
CA GLU A 169 -16.42 0.77 4.12
C GLU A 169 -16.16 -0.50 4.94
N LYS A 170 -16.97 -1.53 4.73
CA LYS A 170 -16.88 -2.83 5.43
C LYS A 170 -16.61 -3.98 4.46
N GLU A 171 -15.89 -3.69 3.39
CA GLU A 171 -15.58 -4.66 2.35
C GLU A 171 -14.09 -4.96 2.33
N THR A 172 -13.75 -6.20 2.05
CA THR A 172 -12.36 -6.63 1.77
C THR A 172 -12.17 -6.78 0.26
N PRO A 173 -10.95 -6.59 -0.25
CA PRO A 173 -10.66 -6.85 -1.65
C PRO A 173 -11.06 -8.27 -2.06
N THR A 174 -11.61 -8.40 -3.26
CA THR A 174 -11.99 -9.70 -3.83
C THR A 174 -10.74 -10.52 -4.15
N ASN A 175 -10.80 -11.82 -3.89
CA ASN A 175 -9.71 -12.78 -4.09
C ASN A 175 -8.36 -12.30 -3.51
N LEU A 176 -8.44 -11.76 -2.30
CA LEU A 176 -7.28 -11.33 -1.55
C LEU A 176 -6.52 -12.55 -1.03
N GLU A 177 -5.30 -12.72 -1.50
CA GLU A 177 -4.45 -13.87 -1.18
C GLU A 177 -3.05 -13.42 -0.77
N LYS A 178 -2.50 -14.04 0.27
CA LYS A 178 -1.10 -13.90 0.62
C LYS A 178 -0.26 -14.84 -0.24
N ILE A 179 0.73 -14.30 -0.93
CA ILE A 179 1.60 -15.06 -1.85
C ILE A 179 3.07 -15.10 -1.43
N GLY A 180 3.45 -14.37 -0.39
CA GLY A 180 4.82 -14.33 0.13
C GLY A 180 4.88 -14.56 1.62
N TYR A 181 5.89 -15.33 2.06
CA TYR A 181 6.13 -15.66 3.47
C TYR A 181 7.60 -15.38 3.81
N HIS A 182 7.93 -14.12 4.02
CA HIS A 182 9.30 -13.71 4.32
C HIS A 182 9.52 -13.52 5.81
N ASN A 183 10.61 -14.08 6.31
CA ASN A 183 10.93 -14.11 7.73
C ASN A 183 12.00 -13.10 8.14
N LEU A 184 12.61 -12.39 7.20
CA LEU A 184 13.71 -11.48 7.50
C LEU A 184 13.29 -10.01 7.43
N ALA A 185 13.31 -9.38 6.30
CA ALA A 185 13.06 -7.93 6.23
C ALA A 185 11.69 -7.56 5.64
N GLY A 186 11.00 -8.51 5.03
CA GLY A 186 9.75 -8.27 4.32
C GLY A 186 9.96 -8.06 2.81
N ALA A 187 8.88 -7.90 2.09
CA ALA A 187 8.85 -7.68 0.66
C ALA A 187 8.40 -6.24 0.37
N LEU A 188 9.10 -5.55 -0.52
CA LEU A 188 8.83 -4.14 -0.84
C LEU A 188 8.69 -3.95 -2.35
N HIS A 189 7.75 -3.12 -2.77
CA HIS A 189 7.60 -2.65 -4.15
C HIS A 189 7.68 -3.76 -5.19
N PRO A 190 6.78 -4.74 -5.16
CA PRO A 190 6.81 -5.83 -6.13
C PRO A 190 6.61 -5.32 -7.54
N VAL A 191 7.36 -5.89 -8.47
CA VAL A 191 7.21 -5.61 -9.90
C VAL A 191 7.22 -6.91 -10.68
N ILE A 192 6.36 -7.03 -11.70
CA ILE A 192 6.37 -8.19 -12.58
C ILE A 192 7.40 -8.00 -13.71
N LEU A 193 8.22 -9.01 -13.90
CA LEU A 193 9.16 -9.05 -15.01
C LEU A 193 8.47 -9.59 -16.28
N LYS A 194 9.08 -9.33 -17.44
CA LYS A 194 8.54 -9.78 -18.75
C LYS A 194 8.31 -11.29 -18.84
N ASP A 195 9.05 -12.07 -18.09
CA ASP A 195 8.93 -13.53 -18.05
C ASP A 195 7.93 -14.05 -16.99
N GLY A 196 7.21 -13.16 -16.33
CA GLY A 196 6.19 -13.48 -15.33
C GLY A 196 6.70 -13.64 -13.90
N ARG A 197 8.01 -13.54 -13.66
CA ARG A 197 8.55 -13.56 -12.29
C ARG A 197 8.28 -12.24 -11.57
N LEU A 198 8.09 -12.32 -10.25
CA LEU A 198 8.03 -11.15 -9.38
C LEU A 198 9.42 -10.84 -8.83
N MET A 199 9.81 -9.59 -8.93
CA MET A 199 10.96 -9.02 -8.24
C MET A 199 10.44 -8.11 -7.12
N TYR A 200 11.04 -8.18 -5.92
CA TYR A 200 10.64 -7.41 -4.74
C TYR A 200 11.80 -7.30 -3.76
#